data_5e9c43a38fa82009a6f3eddebc2d96af
#
_entry.id   5e9c43a38fa82009a6f3eddebc2d96af
#
_cell.length_a   1.000
_cell.length_b   1.000
_cell.length_c   1.000
_cell.angle_alpha   90.00
_cell.angle_beta   90.00
_cell.angle_gamma   90.00
#
_symmetry.space_group_name_H-M   'P 1'
#
loop_
_entity.id
_entity.type
_entity.pdbx_description
1 polymer ?
#
loop_
_entity_poly.entity_id
_entity_poly.type
_entity_poly.pdbx_seq_one_letter_code
_entity_poly.pdbx_strand_id
1 'polypeptide(L)'
;LVPDLTVLRAXXXNISKLTGKEFITDSNKFHALTSKSELSFVHGSLSSLATDLMKIANDIRWLSSGPRCGLGEIFIPENEPGSSIMPGKVNPTQCESMTMVCVQVMANNVAVNMASSQGNFELNVFMPVLIHNFLQSVRLLSDGMDSFRVHCVCGIKANRQKMHENLHNSLMLVTAISPYIGYESAANVAKLAH
;
A
#
# COMPACT_ATOMS: atom_id res chain seq x y z
N LEU A 1 -42.72 -13.39 -7.49
CA LEU A 1 -43.11 -12.16 -6.80
C LEU A 1 -42.30 -11.00 -7.36
N VAL A 2 -42.95 -10.15 -8.19
CA VAL A 2 -42.33 -8.90 -8.66
C VAL A 2 -42.41 -7.91 -7.49
N PRO A 3 -41.29 -7.41 -6.98
CA PRO A 3 -41.35 -6.42 -5.89
C PRO A 3 -42.16 -5.20 -6.36
N ASP A 4 -42.99 -4.69 -5.46
CA ASP A 4 -43.72 -3.47 -5.76
C ASP A 4 -42.75 -2.32 -6.00
N LEU A 5 -42.65 -1.88 -7.22
CA LEU A 5 -41.74 -0.82 -7.64
C LEU A 5 -41.96 0.49 -6.86
N THR A 6 -43.20 0.68 -6.37
CA THR A 6 -43.56 1.86 -5.58
C THR A 6 -42.81 1.84 -4.23
N VAL A 7 -42.76 0.68 -3.57
CA VAL A 7 -42.05 0.52 -2.31
C VAL A 7 -40.55 0.71 -2.51
N LEU A 8 -39.98 0.11 -3.55
CA LEU A 8 -38.56 0.26 -3.85
C LEU A 8 -38.19 1.71 -4.13
N ARG A 9 -39.02 2.44 -4.84
CA ARG A 9 -38.82 3.87 -5.13
C ARG A 9 -38.89 4.68 -3.83
N ALA A 10 -39.85 4.36 -2.97
CA ALA A 10 -39.95 5.00 -1.66
C ALA A 10 -38.73 4.78 -0.80
N UNK A 11 -38.12 3.80 -0.85
CA UNK A 11 -36.95 3.46 -0.20
C UNK A 11 -35.77 4.21 -0.67
N UNK A 12 -35.73 4.39 -1.87
CA UNK A 12 -34.67 5.04 -2.43
C UNK A 12 -34.74 6.49 -2.18
N UNK A 13 -35.83 6.93 -2.04
CA UNK A 13 -36.14 8.24 -1.76
C UNK A 13 -35.84 8.63 -0.38
N ASN A 14 -36.18 7.84 0.45
CA ASN A 14 -35.94 8.18 1.86
C ASN A 14 -34.46 8.14 2.23
N ILE A 15 -33.74 7.13 1.75
CA ILE A 15 -32.28 7.02 1.95
C ILE A 15 -31.57 8.24 1.37
N SER A 16 -31.96 8.65 0.17
CA SER A 16 -31.37 9.84 -0.45
C SER A 16 -31.58 11.09 0.40
N LYS A 17 -32.79 11.26 0.95
CA LYS A 17 -33.08 12.40 1.83
C LYS A 17 -32.24 12.38 3.12
N LEU A 18 -32.14 11.19 3.73
CA LEU A 18 -31.42 11.06 5.01
C LEU A 18 -29.92 11.23 4.86
N THR A 19 -29.36 10.85 3.72
CA THR A 19 -27.91 10.86 3.50
C THR A 19 -27.41 12.08 2.72
N GLY A 20 -28.32 12.79 2.06
CA GLY A 20 -27.96 13.88 1.14
C GLY A 20 -27.29 13.39 -0.13
N LYS A 21 -27.35 12.10 -0.41
CA LYS A 21 -26.76 11.49 -1.61
C LYS A 21 -27.84 10.84 -2.45
N GLU A 22 -27.67 10.88 -3.75
CA GLU A 22 -28.62 10.26 -4.69
C GLU A 22 -28.47 8.74 -4.66
N PHE A 23 -29.57 8.04 -4.36
CA PHE A 23 -29.67 6.59 -4.45
C PHE A 23 -30.75 6.24 -5.46
N ILE A 24 -30.41 5.35 -6.38
CA ILE A 24 -31.33 4.85 -7.39
C ILE A 24 -31.36 3.33 -7.34
N THR A 25 -32.49 2.75 -7.73
CA THR A 25 -32.58 1.29 -7.79
C THR A 25 -31.90 0.77 -9.05
N ASP A 26 -31.13 -0.31 -8.90
CA ASP A 26 -30.47 -0.92 -10.06
C ASP A 26 -31.52 -1.43 -11.06
N SER A 27 -31.19 -1.33 -12.34
CA SER A 27 -32.05 -1.85 -13.41
C SER A 27 -32.08 -3.39 -13.41
N ASN A 28 -30.94 -4.03 -13.09
CA ASN A 28 -30.84 -5.49 -13.01
C ASN A 28 -30.77 -5.93 -11.55
N LYS A 29 -31.93 -6.18 -10.95
CA LYS A 29 -32.03 -6.55 -9.52
C LYS A 29 -31.39 -7.90 -9.20
N PHE A 30 -31.37 -8.83 -10.15
CA PHE A 30 -30.72 -10.13 -9.96
C PHE A 30 -29.21 -9.94 -9.80
N HIS A 31 -28.62 -9.17 -10.68
CA HIS A 31 -27.19 -8.83 -10.60
C HIS A 31 -26.88 -8.11 -9.27
N ALA A 32 -27.66 -7.10 -8.94
CA ALA A 32 -27.41 -6.27 -7.75
C ALA A 32 -27.47 -7.09 -6.43
N LEU A 33 -28.36 -8.11 -6.37
CA LEU A 33 -28.45 -8.95 -5.19
C LEU A 33 -27.34 -10.00 -5.12
N THR A 34 -26.87 -10.48 -6.26
CA THR A 34 -25.95 -11.60 -6.35
C THR A 34 -24.51 -11.16 -6.52
N SER A 35 -24.23 -10.38 -7.56
CA SER A 35 -22.87 -10.01 -7.93
C SER A 35 -22.34 -8.89 -7.01
N LYS A 36 -21.07 -9.00 -6.67
CA LYS A 36 -20.33 -7.95 -5.94
C LYS A 36 -19.01 -7.69 -6.65
N SER A 37 -19.01 -7.92 -7.97
CA SER A 37 -17.82 -7.78 -8.82
C SER A 37 -17.22 -6.37 -8.75
N GLU A 38 -18.07 -5.36 -8.61
CA GLU A 38 -17.61 -3.97 -8.50
C GLU A 38 -16.78 -3.75 -7.24
N LEU A 39 -17.22 -4.31 -6.12
CA LEU A 39 -16.45 -4.23 -4.86
C LEU A 39 -15.13 -4.99 -4.97
N SER A 40 -15.16 -6.18 -5.58
CA SER A 40 -13.95 -6.97 -5.83
C SER A 40 -12.95 -6.20 -6.71
N PHE A 41 -13.44 -5.60 -7.80
CA PHE A 41 -12.60 -4.81 -8.72
C PHE A 41 -11.95 -3.61 -8.02
N VAL A 42 -12.75 -2.83 -7.30
CA VAL A 42 -12.24 -1.64 -6.60
C VAL A 42 -11.27 -2.06 -5.48
N HIS A 43 -11.58 -3.14 -4.74
CA HIS A 43 -10.69 -3.60 -3.68
C HIS A 43 -9.37 -4.13 -4.27
N GLY A 44 -9.41 -4.70 -5.47
CA GLY A 44 -8.20 -5.08 -6.20
C GLY A 44 -7.27 -3.89 -6.41
N SER A 45 -7.84 -2.72 -6.71
CA SER A 45 -7.04 -1.48 -6.84
C SER A 45 -6.43 -1.05 -5.51
N LEU A 46 -7.18 -1.20 -4.40
CA LEU A 46 -6.63 -0.93 -3.06
C LEU A 46 -5.48 -1.89 -2.73
N SER A 47 -5.62 -3.15 -3.12
CA SER A 47 -4.57 -4.14 -2.93
C SER A 47 -3.31 -3.79 -3.75
N SER A 48 -3.48 -3.32 -4.97
CA SER A 48 -2.36 -2.85 -5.80
C SER A 48 -1.64 -1.68 -5.14
N LEU A 49 -2.40 -0.71 -4.64
CA LEU A 49 -1.82 0.42 -3.88
C LEU A 49 -1.02 -0.08 -2.68
N ALA A 50 -1.55 -1.08 -1.96
CA ALA A 50 -0.85 -1.65 -0.81
C ALA A 50 0.48 -2.30 -1.20
N THR A 51 0.58 -2.93 -2.39
CA THR A 51 1.86 -3.49 -2.83
C THR A 51 2.91 -2.41 -3.07
N ASP A 52 2.51 -1.29 -3.67
CA ASP A 52 3.42 -0.16 -3.89
C ASP A 52 3.87 0.46 -2.56
N LEU A 53 2.93 0.67 -1.63
CA LEU A 53 3.25 1.22 -0.31
C LEU A 53 4.17 0.30 0.50
N MET A 54 3.98 -1.01 0.38
CA MET A 54 4.84 -2.01 1.01
C MET A 54 6.29 -1.84 0.51
N LYS A 55 6.45 -1.71 -0.80
CA LYS A 55 7.77 -1.53 -1.41
C LYS A 55 8.41 -0.21 -0.95
N ILE A 56 7.66 0.88 -0.99
CA ILE A 56 8.15 2.20 -0.57
C ILE A 56 8.61 2.18 0.89
N ALA A 57 7.78 1.62 1.78
CA ALA A 57 8.10 1.57 3.21
C ALA A 57 9.36 0.73 3.47
N ASN A 58 9.50 -0.40 2.78
CA ASN A 58 10.69 -1.25 2.93
C ASN A 58 11.95 -0.56 2.40
N ASP A 59 11.87 0.14 1.27
CA ASP A 59 13.03 0.88 0.75
C ASP A 59 13.48 1.95 1.74
N ILE A 60 12.54 2.70 2.32
CA ILE A 60 12.87 3.73 3.32
C ILE A 60 13.54 3.10 4.53
N ARG A 61 13.04 1.94 5.01
CA ARG A 61 13.67 1.21 6.13
C ARG A 61 15.13 0.86 5.82
N TRP A 62 15.37 0.27 4.64
CA TRP A 62 16.73 -0.13 4.26
C TRP A 62 17.65 1.06 4.09
N LEU A 63 17.19 2.10 3.40
CA LEU A 63 18.00 3.29 3.13
C LEU A 63 18.35 4.04 4.42
N SER A 64 17.49 3.97 5.45
CA SER A 64 17.73 4.62 6.75
C SER A 64 18.47 3.74 7.75
N SER A 65 18.79 2.49 7.39
CA SER A 65 19.43 1.55 8.31
C SER A 65 20.85 2.01 8.69
N GLY A 66 21.21 1.79 9.94
CA GLY A 66 22.52 2.19 10.42
C GLY A 66 22.54 2.33 11.93
N PRO A 67 23.31 3.29 12.46
CA PRO A 67 24.05 4.37 11.77
C PRO A 67 25.39 3.97 11.14
N ARG A 68 26.02 2.88 11.61
CA ARG A 68 27.36 2.51 11.10
C ARG A 68 27.33 1.31 10.14
N CYS A 69 26.53 0.30 10.46
CA CYS A 69 26.56 -0.99 9.77
C CYS A 69 25.39 -1.19 8.81
N GLY A 70 24.70 -0.11 8.44
CA GLY A 70 23.59 -0.15 7.47
C GLY A 70 23.90 0.70 6.25
N LEU A 71 22.90 0.88 5.40
CA LEU A 71 23.04 1.71 4.19
C LEU A 71 23.24 3.18 4.54
N GLY A 72 22.41 3.69 5.46
CA GLY A 72 22.59 5.03 6.01
C GLY A 72 22.51 6.18 5.03
N GLU A 73 21.81 6.02 3.90
CA GLU A 73 21.76 7.03 2.86
C GLU A 73 20.74 8.12 3.14
N ILE A 74 19.77 7.85 4.03
CA ILE A 74 18.78 8.86 4.46
C ILE A 74 18.63 8.83 5.97
N PHE A 75 18.15 9.95 6.51
CA PHE A 75 17.72 10.06 7.90
C PHE A 75 16.19 10.17 7.91
N ILE A 76 15.55 9.48 8.85
CA ILE A 76 14.11 9.56 9.09
C ILE A 76 13.86 10.20 10.46
N PRO A 77 12.69 10.77 10.70
CA PRO A 77 12.38 11.35 12.02
C PRO A 77 12.40 10.33 13.14
N GLU A 78 12.88 10.77 14.30
CA GLU A 78 12.84 10.00 15.53
C GLU A 78 11.53 10.34 16.24
N ASN A 79 10.56 9.46 16.15
CA ASN A 79 9.22 9.73 16.69
C ASN A 79 9.07 9.27 18.15
N GLU A 80 9.90 8.31 18.59
CA GLU A 80 9.85 7.76 19.94
C GLU A 80 11.20 7.10 20.28
N PRO A 81 11.47 6.86 21.57
CA PRO A 81 12.66 6.09 21.96
C PRO A 81 12.62 4.69 21.33
N GLY A 82 13.69 4.31 20.67
CA GLY A 82 13.72 3.05 19.89
C GLY A 82 13.94 1.80 20.73
N SER A 83 14.40 1.95 21.99
CA SER A 83 14.70 0.81 22.84
C SER A 83 14.90 1.26 24.29
N SER A 84 14.47 0.43 25.24
CA SER A 84 14.72 0.67 26.66
C SER A 84 16.14 0.29 27.08
N ILE A 85 16.83 -0.50 26.26
CA ILE A 85 18.17 -1.05 26.62
C ILE A 85 19.28 -0.57 25.68
N MET A 86 18.95 0.08 24.57
CA MET A 86 19.94 0.59 23.61
C MET A 86 19.74 2.09 23.41
N PRO A 87 20.43 2.93 24.20
CA PRO A 87 20.27 4.38 24.07
C PRO A 87 20.62 4.87 22.65
N GLY A 88 19.81 5.76 22.13
CA GLY A 88 20.01 6.34 20.81
C GLY A 88 19.56 5.49 19.63
N LYS A 89 18.95 4.34 19.89
CA LYS A 89 18.40 3.50 18.81
C LYS A 89 17.17 4.18 18.21
N VAL A 90 17.12 4.25 16.89
CA VAL A 90 15.97 4.77 16.15
C VAL A 90 15.31 3.60 15.40
N ASN A 91 14.04 3.35 15.68
CA ASN A 91 13.26 2.33 14.95
C ASN A 91 12.49 2.98 13.82
N PRO A 92 12.36 2.32 12.65
CA PRO A 92 11.56 2.85 11.55
C PRO A 92 10.07 2.49 11.73
N THR A 93 9.49 2.89 12.88
CA THR A 93 8.16 2.45 13.30
C THR A 93 7.05 2.83 12.34
N GLN A 94 7.16 3.99 11.69
CA GLN A 94 6.16 4.38 10.69
C GLN A 94 6.22 3.48 9.45
N CYS A 95 7.42 3.07 9.03
CA CYS A 95 7.56 2.09 7.94
C CYS A 95 7.00 0.73 8.35
N GLU A 96 7.27 0.31 9.59
CA GLU A 96 6.77 -0.97 10.11
C GLU A 96 5.25 -0.97 10.16
N SER A 97 4.66 0.11 10.66
CA SER A 97 3.21 0.29 10.71
C SER A 97 2.61 0.20 9.29
N MET A 98 3.22 0.93 8.34
CA MET A 98 2.72 0.92 6.95
C MET A 98 2.79 -0.49 6.36
N THR A 99 3.85 -1.26 6.60
CA THR A 99 3.95 -2.63 6.08
C THR A 99 2.87 -3.53 6.70
N MET A 100 2.54 -3.34 7.99
CA MET A 100 1.46 -4.10 8.64
C MET A 100 0.08 -3.74 8.05
N VAL A 101 -0.16 -2.47 7.78
CA VAL A 101 -1.37 -2.01 7.09
C VAL A 101 -1.48 -2.71 5.72
N CYS A 102 -0.39 -2.72 4.96
CA CYS A 102 -0.38 -3.34 3.62
C CYS A 102 -0.72 -4.84 3.69
N VAL A 103 -0.15 -5.57 4.65
CA VAL A 103 -0.46 -6.99 4.86
C VAL A 103 -1.96 -7.19 5.11
N GLN A 104 -2.54 -6.36 5.98
CA GLN A 104 -3.97 -6.48 6.31
C GLN A 104 -4.84 -6.19 5.09
N VAL A 105 -4.51 -5.16 4.30
CA VAL A 105 -5.27 -4.83 3.09
C VAL A 105 -5.21 -5.96 2.06
N MET A 106 -4.03 -6.56 1.87
CA MET A 106 -3.89 -7.71 0.96
C MET A 106 -4.70 -8.92 1.45
N ALA A 107 -4.70 -9.17 2.75
CA ALA A 107 -5.51 -10.25 3.34
C ALA A 107 -7.01 -9.97 3.16
N ASN A 108 -7.43 -8.73 3.36
CA ASN A 108 -8.81 -8.31 3.14
C ASN A 108 -9.21 -8.50 1.67
N ASN A 109 -8.28 -8.32 0.73
CA ASN A 109 -8.56 -8.53 -0.69
C ASN A 109 -8.94 -9.99 -0.97
N VAL A 110 -8.27 -10.92 -0.31
CA VAL A 110 -8.63 -12.35 -0.42
C VAL A 110 -10.05 -12.57 0.10
N ALA A 111 -10.37 -12.00 1.28
CA ALA A 111 -11.70 -12.14 1.88
C ALA A 111 -12.78 -11.54 0.97
N VAL A 112 -12.54 -10.35 0.41
CA VAL A 112 -13.48 -9.67 -0.49
C VAL A 112 -13.72 -10.53 -1.75
N ASN A 113 -12.64 -11.03 -2.36
CA ASN A 113 -12.75 -11.83 -3.58
C ASN A 113 -13.48 -13.15 -3.33
N MET A 114 -13.15 -13.83 -2.23
CA MET A 114 -13.83 -15.09 -1.88
C MET A 114 -15.31 -14.85 -1.60
N ALA A 115 -15.64 -13.81 -0.84
CA ALA A 115 -17.03 -13.47 -0.53
C ALA A 115 -17.81 -13.04 -1.78
N SER A 116 -17.13 -12.32 -2.69
CA SER A 116 -17.74 -11.90 -3.96
C SER A 116 -18.04 -13.09 -4.87
N SER A 117 -17.24 -14.16 -4.80
CA SER A 117 -17.45 -15.36 -5.62
C SER A 117 -18.64 -16.22 -5.15
N GLN A 118 -19.21 -15.89 -3.99
CA GLN A 118 -20.32 -16.64 -3.43
C GLN A 118 -21.66 -16.10 -3.98
N GLY A 119 -22.73 -16.70 -3.49
CA GLY A 119 -24.07 -16.35 -3.95
C GLY A 119 -24.71 -17.52 -4.66
N ASN A 120 -25.75 -18.04 -4.07
CA ASN A 120 -26.49 -19.16 -4.64
C ASN A 120 -27.70 -18.59 -5.34
N PHE A 121 -27.74 -18.78 -6.68
CA PHE A 121 -28.79 -18.26 -7.55
C PHE A 121 -28.82 -16.73 -7.48
N GLU A 122 -29.81 -16.13 -6.87
CA GLU A 122 -30.03 -14.68 -6.93
C GLU A 122 -29.72 -13.94 -5.63
N LEU A 123 -28.97 -14.56 -4.68
CA LEU A 123 -28.66 -13.88 -3.42
C LEU A 123 -27.26 -14.23 -2.91
N ASN A 124 -26.45 -13.19 -2.70
CA ASN A 124 -25.17 -13.31 -2.03
C ASN A 124 -25.36 -12.87 -0.57
N VAL A 125 -25.18 -13.80 0.37
CA VAL A 125 -25.35 -13.53 1.81
C VAL A 125 -24.05 -13.11 2.50
N PHE A 126 -22.95 -13.00 1.77
CA PHE A 126 -21.64 -12.64 2.32
C PHE A 126 -21.41 -11.12 2.39
N MET A 127 -22.45 -10.33 2.14
CA MET A 127 -22.35 -8.87 2.12
C MET A 127 -21.75 -8.25 3.38
N PRO A 128 -22.07 -8.75 4.61
CA PRO A 128 -21.42 -8.18 5.81
C PRO A 128 -19.89 -8.37 5.81
N VAL A 129 -19.40 -9.52 5.37
CA VAL A 129 -17.96 -9.79 5.26
C VAL A 129 -17.34 -8.85 4.22
N LEU A 130 -17.99 -8.73 3.07
CA LEU A 130 -17.54 -7.85 1.98
C LEU A 130 -17.35 -6.41 2.45
N ILE A 131 -18.43 -5.83 3.00
CA ILE A 131 -18.40 -4.40 3.35
C ILE A 131 -17.48 -4.14 4.55
N HIS A 132 -17.41 -5.05 5.51
CA HIS A 132 -16.51 -4.91 6.65
C HIS A 132 -15.05 -4.82 6.19
N ASN A 133 -14.60 -5.79 5.39
CA ASN A 133 -13.22 -5.84 4.92
C ASN A 133 -12.90 -4.69 3.98
N PHE A 134 -13.86 -4.30 3.13
CA PHE A 134 -13.70 -3.17 2.22
C PHE A 134 -13.47 -1.87 3.00
N LEU A 135 -14.39 -1.56 3.93
CA LEU A 135 -14.29 -0.31 4.70
C LEU A 135 -13.08 -0.30 5.63
N GLN A 136 -12.70 -1.45 6.19
CA GLN A 136 -11.49 -1.54 7.00
C GLN A 136 -10.27 -1.19 6.15
N SER A 137 -10.17 -1.72 4.93
CA SER A 137 -9.05 -1.43 4.03
C SER A 137 -8.96 0.06 3.69
N VAL A 138 -10.11 0.67 3.40
CA VAL A 138 -10.16 2.11 3.08
C VAL A 138 -9.64 2.93 4.27
N ARG A 139 -10.12 2.63 5.49
CA ARG A 139 -9.70 3.36 6.69
C ARG A 139 -8.21 3.16 6.98
N LEU A 140 -7.75 1.91 6.95
CA LEU A 140 -6.34 1.60 7.23
C LEU A 140 -5.41 2.31 6.25
N LEU A 141 -5.75 2.29 4.95
CA LEU A 141 -4.92 2.99 3.95
C LEU A 141 -4.96 4.50 4.16
N SER A 142 -6.16 5.05 4.35
CA SER A 142 -6.31 6.51 4.53
C SER A 142 -5.50 7.00 5.73
N ASP A 143 -5.72 6.39 6.89
CA ASP A 143 -5.08 6.84 8.14
C ASP A 143 -3.58 6.52 8.12
N GLY A 144 -3.23 5.32 7.62
CA GLY A 144 -1.83 4.88 7.55
C GLY A 144 -0.99 5.75 6.63
N MET A 145 -1.52 6.08 5.44
CA MET A 145 -0.80 6.93 4.48
C MET A 145 -0.58 8.33 5.04
N ASP A 146 -1.59 8.92 5.71
CA ASP A 146 -1.42 10.26 6.27
C ASP A 146 -0.42 10.25 7.42
N SER A 147 -0.50 9.26 8.32
CA SER A 147 0.47 9.10 9.40
C SER A 147 1.89 8.93 8.84
N PHE A 148 2.05 8.05 7.87
CA PHE A 148 3.35 7.78 7.23
C PHE A 148 3.91 9.05 6.57
N ARG A 149 3.05 9.78 5.85
CA ARG A 149 3.43 11.04 5.22
C ARG A 149 3.94 12.05 6.24
N VAL A 150 3.13 12.30 7.29
CA VAL A 150 3.42 13.36 8.27
C VAL A 150 4.61 12.98 9.16
N HIS A 151 4.64 11.75 9.65
CA HIS A 151 5.60 11.34 10.68
C HIS A 151 6.85 10.65 10.13
N CYS A 152 6.92 10.43 8.80
CA CYS A 152 8.11 9.84 8.20
C CYS A 152 8.53 10.61 6.95
N VAL A 153 7.71 10.57 5.87
CA VAL A 153 8.13 11.00 4.54
C VAL A 153 8.53 12.48 4.53
N CYS A 154 7.72 13.34 5.15
CA CYS A 154 7.98 14.80 5.18
C CYS A 154 9.26 15.17 5.94
N GLY A 155 9.77 14.27 6.78
CA GLY A 155 10.97 14.53 7.58
C GLY A 155 12.23 13.85 7.04
N ILE A 156 12.16 13.18 5.90
CA ILE A 156 13.33 12.49 5.33
C ILE A 156 14.39 13.53 4.90
N LYS A 157 15.63 13.24 5.27
CA LYS A 157 16.80 14.08 4.86
C LYS A 157 17.85 13.18 4.23
N ALA A 158 18.45 13.66 3.13
CA ALA A 158 19.52 12.92 2.46
C ALA A 158 20.83 12.97 3.27
N ASN A 159 21.49 11.84 3.44
CA ASN A 159 22.84 11.76 3.95
C ASN A 159 23.81 11.83 2.74
N ARG A 160 24.04 13.05 2.27
CA ARG A 160 24.79 13.28 1.03
C ARG A 160 26.21 12.70 1.10
N GLN A 161 26.85 12.75 2.27
CA GLN A 161 28.18 12.19 2.43
C GLN A 161 28.15 10.67 2.21
N LYS A 162 27.23 9.98 2.89
CA LYS A 162 27.14 8.51 2.76
C LYS A 162 26.75 8.09 1.34
N MET A 163 25.83 8.83 0.72
CA MET A 163 25.48 8.61 -0.70
C MET A 163 26.70 8.73 -1.60
N HIS A 164 27.51 9.77 -1.39
CA HIS A 164 28.72 9.99 -2.16
C HIS A 164 29.72 8.86 -1.98
N GLU A 165 29.96 8.45 -0.71
CA GLU A 165 30.85 7.33 -0.39
C GLU A 165 30.39 6.04 -1.06
N ASN A 166 29.11 5.70 -0.92
CA ASN A 166 28.55 4.48 -1.51
C ASN A 166 28.65 4.48 -3.04
N LEU A 167 28.36 5.63 -3.66
CA LEU A 167 28.48 5.78 -5.12
C LEU A 167 29.92 5.51 -5.58
N HIS A 168 30.89 6.13 -4.91
CA HIS A 168 32.30 6.02 -5.35
C HIS A 168 32.93 4.67 -4.99
N ASN A 169 32.36 3.96 -4.01
CA ASN A 169 32.80 2.61 -3.69
C ASN A 169 32.10 1.56 -4.56
N SER A 170 31.17 1.96 -5.41
CA SER A 170 30.43 1.03 -6.26
C SER A 170 31.13 0.80 -7.59
N LEU A 171 31.24 -0.47 -7.98
CA LEU A 171 31.76 -0.83 -9.30
C LEU A 171 30.82 -0.42 -10.43
N MET A 172 29.60 0.04 -10.13
CA MET A 172 28.66 0.51 -11.16
C MET A 172 29.21 1.67 -11.98
N LEU A 173 30.18 2.42 -11.46
CA LEU A 173 30.81 3.53 -12.17
C LEU A 173 31.45 3.09 -13.49
N VAL A 174 31.86 1.80 -13.59
CA VAL A 174 32.41 1.27 -14.83
C VAL A 174 31.41 1.34 -16.01
N THR A 175 30.10 1.38 -15.68
CA THR A 175 29.07 1.49 -16.70
C THR A 175 29.26 2.76 -17.57
N ALA A 176 29.80 3.83 -16.98
CA ALA A 176 29.99 5.10 -17.68
C ALA A 176 31.04 4.97 -18.80
N ILE A 177 32.01 4.08 -18.66
CA ILE A 177 33.05 3.90 -19.70
C ILE A 177 32.70 2.78 -20.70
N SER A 178 31.70 1.97 -20.38
CA SER A 178 31.31 0.84 -21.25
C SER A 178 31.01 1.25 -22.71
N PRO A 179 30.34 2.38 -22.99
CA PRO A 179 30.12 2.79 -24.38
C PRO A 179 31.39 3.10 -25.17
N TYR A 180 32.49 3.41 -24.48
CA TYR A 180 33.73 3.78 -25.13
C TYR A 180 34.68 2.60 -25.34
N ILE A 181 34.70 1.65 -24.42
CA ILE A 181 35.65 0.52 -24.46
C ILE A 181 35.03 -0.82 -24.74
N GLY A 182 33.69 -0.89 -24.76
CA GLY A 182 32.94 -2.10 -24.97
C GLY A 182 32.70 -2.88 -23.70
N TYR A 183 31.69 -3.75 -23.71
CA TYR A 183 31.21 -4.47 -22.54
C TYR A 183 32.31 -5.36 -21.91
N GLU A 184 33.00 -6.15 -22.73
CA GLU A 184 34.01 -7.10 -22.23
C GLU A 184 35.18 -6.38 -21.56
N SER A 185 35.65 -5.28 -22.17
CA SER A 185 36.74 -4.49 -21.60
C SER A 185 36.32 -3.84 -20.30
N ALA A 186 35.09 -3.31 -20.25
CA ALA A 186 34.53 -2.69 -19.04
C ALA A 186 34.40 -3.73 -17.90
N ALA A 187 33.96 -4.95 -18.25
CA ALA A 187 33.85 -6.04 -17.25
C ALA A 187 35.23 -6.43 -16.70
N ASN A 188 36.26 -6.43 -17.54
CA ASN A 188 37.62 -6.73 -17.08
C ASN A 188 38.15 -5.62 -16.19
N VAL A 189 37.88 -4.36 -16.52
CA VAL A 189 38.24 -3.22 -15.65
C VAL A 189 37.57 -3.35 -14.28
N ALA A 190 36.28 -3.70 -14.24
CA ALA A 190 35.56 -3.90 -12.98
C ALA A 190 36.19 -5.00 -12.14
N LYS A 191 36.56 -6.12 -12.77
CA LYS A 191 37.21 -7.25 -12.05
C LYS A 191 38.57 -6.87 -11.50
N LEU A 192 39.33 -6.05 -12.23
CA LEU A 192 40.64 -5.58 -11.77
C LEU A 192 40.52 -4.57 -10.61
N ALA A 193 39.44 -3.79 -10.61
CA ALA A 193 39.20 -2.78 -9.55
C ALA A 193 38.69 -3.42 -8.24
N HIS A 194 38.11 -4.64 -8.29
CA HIS A 194 37.58 -5.33 -7.13
C HIS A 194 38.71 -6.03 -6.34
#